data_9c2a94e516d4ba5702015c906d9ca10a
#
_entry.id   9c2a94e516d4ba5702015c906d9ca10a
#
_cell.length_a   1.000
_cell.length_b   1.000
_cell.length_c   1.000
_cell.angle_alpha   90.00
_cell.angle_beta   90.00
_cell.angle_gamma   90.00
#
_symmetry.space_group_name_H-M   'P 1'
#
loop_
_entity.id
_entity.type
_entity.pdbx_description
1 polymer ?
#
loop_
_entity_poly.entity_id
_entity_poly.type
_entity_poly.pdbx_seq_one_letter_code
_entity_poly.pdbx_strand_id
1 'polypeptide(L)'
;MIYPQNFEQKIGFDQIRQLLKDKCLSTLGEERVTDMNFSEQHEEVEEKLNQVTEFVRIIQEEDGFPDQFFFDVRPSLKRVRIEGMYLDEQELFDLRRSLETIRDIVRFLHRNEDEEEKKLRDIFKPYINGYNEKQ
;
A
#
# COMPACT_ATOMS: atom_id res chain seq x y z
N MET A 1 -0.19 -14.56 -23.11
CA MET A 1 -0.75 -15.64 -22.25
C MET A 1 0.35 -16.64 -21.97
N ILE A 2 0.67 -16.86 -20.69
CA ILE A 2 1.70 -17.83 -20.31
C ILE A 2 1.07 -19.21 -20.21
N TYR A 3 1.70 -20.17 -20.85
CA TYR A 3 1.30 -21.56 -20.81
C TYR A 3 2.37 -22.38 -20.04
N PRO A 4 1.96 -23.27 -19.14
CA PRO A 4 0.61 -23.71 -18.77
C PRO A 4 -0.10 -22.72 -17.83
N GLN A 5 -1.44 -22.77 -17.79
CA GLN A 5 -2.26 -21.86 -16.97
C GLN A 5 -1.91 -21.86 -15.46
N ASN A 6 -1.37 -22.98 -14.95
CA ASN A 6 -0.93 -23.11 -13.56
C ASN A 6 0.59 -22.98 -13.39
N PHE A 7 1.26 -22.18 -14.23
CA PHE A 7 2.73 -22.06 -14.19
C PHE A 7 3.25 -21.53 -12.87
N GLU A 8 2.53 -20.62 -12.21
CA GLU A 8 2.91 -20.08 -10.89
C GLU A 8 3.06 -21.19 -9.85
N GLN A 9 2.12 -22.15 -9.80
CA GLN A 9 2.23 -23.30 -8.91
C GLN A 9 3.40 -24.21 -9.27
N LYS A 10 3.63 -24.41 -10.57
CA LYS A 10 4.71 -25.28 -11.05
C LYS A 10 6.10 -24.73 -10.74
N ILE A 11 6.27 -23.43 -10.71
CA ILE A 11 7.53 -22.77 -10.34
C ILE A 11 7.63 -22.46 -8.84
N GLY A 12 6.58 -22.77 -8.06
CA GLY A 12 6.54 -22.49 -6.62
C GLY A 12 6.29 -21.03 -6.25
N PHE A 13 5.78 -20.20 -7.18
CA PHE A 13 5.54 -18.79 -6.94
C PHE A 13 4.38 -18.55 -5.96
N ASP A 14 3.45 -19.49 -5.87
CA ASP A 14 2.39 -19.52 -4.85
C ASP A 14 2.95 -19.49 -3.41
N GLN A 15 4.08 -20.18 -3.18
CA GLN A 15 4.78 -20.15 -1.89
C GLN A 15 5.40 -18.78 -1.62
N ILE A 16 6.01 -18.16 -2.63
CA ILE A 16 6.54 -16.78 -2.53
C ILE A 16 5.41 -15.80 -2.23
N ARG A 17 4.28 -15.93 -2.91
CA ARG A 17 3.09 -15.10 -2.67
C ARG A 17 2.59 -15.25 -1.22
N GLN A 18 2.57 -16.46 -0.67
CA GLN A 18 2.19 -16.69 0.70
C GLN A 18 3.17 -16.04 1.70
N LEU A 19 4.47 -16.18 1.47
CA LEU A 19 5.49 -15.51 2.29
C LEU A 19 5.35 -13.98 2.28
N LEU A 20 5.01 -13.39 1.14
CA LEU A 20 4.74 -11.96 1.03
C LEU A 20 3.50 -11.56 1.83
N LYS A 21 2.41 -12.34 1.75
CA LYS A 21 1.20 -12.11 2.55
C LYS A 21 1.48 -12.14 4.04
N ASP A 22 2.27 -13.10 4.50
CA ASP A 22 2.64 -13.24 5.91
C ASP A 22 3.45 -12.04 6.44
N LYS A 23 4.05 -11.25 5.54
CA LYS A 23 4.77 -10.02 5.86
C LYS A 23 3.92 -8.75 5.74
N CYS A 24 2.72 -8.84 5.20
CA CYS A 24 1.84 -7.69 5.08
C CYS A 24 1.37 -7.18 6.45
N LEU A 25 1.30 -5.86 6.60
CA LEU A 25 0.87 -5.19 7.82
C LEU A 25 -0.66 -4.93 7.85
N SER A 26 -1.35 -5.21 6.74
CA SER A 26 -2.79 -5.00 6.61
C SER A 26 -3.41 -5.89 5.55
N THR A 27 -4.73 -6.07 5.64
CA THR A 27 -5.53 -6.76 4.61
C THR A 27 -5.43 -6.09 3.24
N LEU A 28 -5.23 -4.76 3.20
CA LEU A 28 -4.98 -4.01 1.96
C LEU A 28 -3.69 -4.45 1.27
N GLY A 29 -2.63 -4.69 2.05
CA GLY A 29 -1.38 -5.25 1.54
C GLY A 29 -1.55 -6.67 1.01
N GLU A 30 -2.26 -7.52 1.74
CA GLU A 30 -2.57 -8.90 1.33
C GLU A 30 -3.38 -8.95 0.03
N GLU A 31 -4.35 -8.05 -0.16
CA GLU A 31 -5.10 -7.90 -1.41
C GLU A 31 -4.16 -7.55 -2.57
N ARG A 32 -3.24 -6.60 -2.38
CA ARG A 32 -2.24 -6.23 -3.40
C ARG A 32 -1.35 -7.39 -3.80
N VAL A 33 -0.91 -8.20 -2.84
CA VAL A 33 -0.13 -9.42 -3.11
C VAL A 33 -0.98 -10.46 -3.85
N THR A 34 -2.26 -10.57 -3.52
CA THR A 34 -3.19 -11.49 -4.20
C THR A 34 -3.39 -11.10 -5.66
N ASP A 35 -3.55 -9.79 -5.93
CA ASP A 35 -3.81 -9.24 -7.26
C ASP A 35 -2.55 -9.11 -8.13
N MET A 36 -1.39 -9.41 -7.57
CA MET A 36 -0.12 -9.36 -8.29
C MET A 36 -0.10 -10.40 -9.41
N ASN A 37 0.11 -9.94 -10.63
CA ASN A 37 0.11 -10.76 -11.83
C ASN A 37 1.43 -10.65 -12.56
N PHE A 38 1.70 -11.66 -13.38
CA PHE A 38 2.79 -11.62 -14.33
C PHE A 38 2.56 -10.52 -15.37
N SER A 39 3.60 -9.75 -15.68
CA SER A 39 3.59 -8.76 -16.76
C SER A 39 4.63 -9.11 -17.81
N GLU A 40 4.24 -8.98 -19.09
CA GLU A 40 5.12 -9.13 -20.25
C GLU A 40 5.70 -7.76 -20.70
N GLN A 41 5.24 -6.67 -20.09
CA GLN A 41 5.67 -5.32 -20.44
C GLN A 41 6.94 -4.97 -19.67
N HIS A 42 8.05 -4.87 -20.39
CA HIS A 42 9.36 -4.58 -19.80
C HIS A 42 9.36 -3.26 -18.99
N GLU A 43 8.80 -2.21 -19.54
CA GLU A 43 8.74 -0.89 -18.91
C GLU A 43 7.97 -0.91 -17.60
N GLU A 44 6.83 -1.61 -17.53
CA GLU A 44 6.05 -1.77 -16.31
C GLU A 44 6.81 -2.53 -15.22
N VAL A 45 7.49 -3.62 -15.62
CA VAL A 45 8.29 -4.43 -14.68
C VAL A 45 9.47 -3.62 -14.16
N GLU A 46 10.18 -2.90 -15.04
CA GLU A 46 11.32 -2.06 -14.67
C GLU A 46 10.90 -0.95 -13.71
N GLU A 47 9.79 -0.26 -13.99
CA GLU A 47 9.25 0.76 -13.11
C GLU A 47 8.94 0.23 -11.70
N LYS A 48 8.24 -0.91 -11.61
CA LYS A 48 7.92 -1.54 -10.31
C LYS A 48 9.16 -1.98 -9.55
N LEU A 49 10.16 -2.53 -10.23
CA LEU A 49 11.44 -2.91 -9.61
C LEU A 49 12.20 -1.69 -9.08
N ASN A 50 12.22 -0.59 -9.84
CA ASN A 50 12.83 0.66 -9.42
C ASN A 50 12.15 1.23 -8.17
N GLN A 51 10.80 1.22 -8.15
CA GLN A 51 10.02 1.67 -6.98
C GLN A 51 10.35 0.86 -5.73
N VAL A 52 10.46 -0.47 -5.84
CA VAL A 52 10.84 -1.34 -4.72
C VAL A 52 12.27 -1.04 -4.27
N THR A 53 13.20 -0.86 -5.20
CA THR A 53 14.61 -0.57 -4.89
C THR A 53 14.73 0.78 -4.16
N GLU A 54 14.04 1.82 -4.63
CA GLU A 54 14.01 3.12 -3.98
C GLU A 54 13.43 3.04 -2.56
N PHE A 55 12.34 2.29 -2.38
CA PHE A 55 11.72 2.15 -1.06
C PHE A 55 12.60 1.36 -0.08
N VAL A 56 13.26 0.29 -0.53
CA VAL A 56 14.22 -0.45 0.28
C VAL A 56 15.38 0.46 0.73
N ARG A 57 15.90 1.31 -0.17
CA ARG A 57 16.93 2.29 0.15
C ARG A 57 16.46 3.27 1.24
N ILE A 58 15.27 3.83 1.09
CA ILE A 58 14.69 4.77 2.07
C ILE A 58 14.58 4.11 3.44
N ILE A 59 14.05 2.88 3.53
CA ILE A 59 13.92 2.17 4.81
C ILE A 59 15.28 1.86 5.44
N GLN A 60 16.32 1.65 4.63
CA GLN A 60 17.68 1.35 5.13
C GLN A 60 18.45 2.61 5.54
N GLU A 61 18.25 3.71 4.86
CA GLU A 61 18.99 4.96 5.06
C GLU A 61 18.31 5.92 6.04
N GLU A 62 16.97 5.82 6.17
CA GLU A 62 16.16 6.72 6.96
C GLU A 62 15.48 5.99 8.12
N ASP A 63 15.71 6.48 9.33
CA ASP A 63 15.01 5.98 10.52
C ASP A 63 13.59 6.56 10.64
N GLY A 64 12.68 5.74 11.14
CA GLY A 64 11.37 6.20 11.59
C GLY A 64 10.30 6.27 10.50
N PHE A 65 10.40 5.40 9.47
CA PHE A 65 9.26 5.21 8.55
C PHE A 65 8.01 4.77 9.35
N PRO A 66 6.86 5.42 9.17
CA PRO A 66 5.63 5.08 9.89
C PRO A 66 5.02 3.78 9.36
N ASP A 67 5.31 2.67 10.02
CA ASP A 67 4.92 1.32 9.61
C ASP A 67 3.81 0.70 10.50
N GLN A 68 3.09 1.51 11.26
CA GLN A 68 2.08 1.05 12.21
C GLN A 68 0.68 1.57 11.87
N PHE A 69 -0.34 0.89 12.41
CA PHE A 69 -1.73 1.31 12.34
C PHE A 69 -2.32 1.38 10.92
N PHE A 70 -2.09 0.35 10.12
CA PHE A 70 -2.72 0.17 8.82
C PHE A 70 -4.04 -0.63 8.96
N PHE A 71 -5.12 0.06 9.29
CA PHE A 71 -6.45 -0.56 9.44
C PHE A 71 -7.24 -0.47 8.13
N ASP A 72 -8.00 -1.51 7.83
CA ASP A 72 -8.97 -1.46 6.73
C ASP A 72 -10.28 -0.81 7.21
N VAL A 73 -10.40 0.47 6.98
CA VAL A 73 -11.57 1.27 7.36
C VAL A 73 -12.65 1.35 6.25
N ARG A 74 -12.42 0.73 5.10
CA ARG A 74 -13.35 0.74 3.95
C ARG A 74 -14.75 0.19 4.29
N PRO A 75 -14.89 -0.94 5.01
CA PRO A 75 -16.21 -1.46 5.38
C PRO A 75 -17.00 -0.48 6.25
N SER A 76 -16.34 0.11 7.24
CA SER A 76 -16.95 1.09 8.15
C SER A 76 -17.37 2.36 7.41
N LEU A 77 -16.49 2.89 6.54
CA LEU A 77 -16.81 4.07 5.72
C LEU A 77 -17.94 3.80 4.72
N LYS A 78 -18.02 2.60 4.16
CA LYS A 78 -19.14 2.21 3.27
C LYS A 78 -20.46 2.15 4.03
N ARG A 79 -20.46 1.63 5.25
CA ARG A 79 -21.65 1.51 6.10
C ARG A 79 -22.22 2.87 6.51
N VAL A 80 -21.39 3.83 6.91
CA VAL A 80 -21.85 5.16 7.36
C VAL A 80 -22.40 6.05 6.23
N ARG A 81 -22.31 5.62 4.98
CA ARG A 81 -23.02 6.28 3.87
C ARG A 81 -24.53 6.06 3.93
N ILE A 82 -24.98 5.07 4.69
CA ILE A 82 -26.40 4.77 4.88
C ILE A 82 -26.92 5.72 5.95
N GLU A 83 -28.02 6.43 5.66
CA GLU A 83 -28.65 7.37 6.59
C GLU A 83 -29.00 6.68 7.93
N GLY A 84 -28.68 7.33 9.02
CA GLY A 84 -28.89 6.80 10.38
C GLY A 84 -27.81 5.86 10.89
N MET A 85 -26.80 5.55 10.08
CA MET A 85 -25.64 4.74 10.50
C MET A 85 -24.51 5.65 10.99
N TYR A 86 -23.75 5.15 11.97
CA TYR A 86 -22.60 5.86 12.55
C TYR A 86 -21.44 4.89 12.81
N LEU A 87 -20.26 5.44 12.99
CA LEU A 87 -19.09 4.70 13.43
C LEU A 87 -19.20 4.43 14.94
N ASP A 88 -18.86 3.23 15.36
CA ASP A 88 -18.64 2.95 16.77
C ASP A 88 -17.30 3.52 17.25
N GLU A 89 -17.05 3.43 18.55
CA GLU A 89 -15.85 3.99 19.17
C GLU A 89 -14.56 3.38 18.61
N GLN A 90 -14.53 2.06 18.40
CA GLN A 90 -13.36 1.37 17.85
C GLN A 90 -13.12 1.75 16.38
N GLU A 91 -14.17 1.80 15.58
CA GLU A 91 -14.08 2.19 14.17
C GLU A 91 -13.61 3.65 14.00
N LEU A 92 -14.05 4.55 14.89
CA LEU A 92 -13.59 5.92 14.90
C LEU A 92 -12.11 6.01 15.29
N PHE A 93 -11.69 5.20 16.27
CA PHE A 93 -10.29 5.09 16.67
C PHE A 93 -9.42 4.58 15.52
N ASP A 94 -9.83 3.50 14.84
CA ASP A 94 -9.10 2.91 13.73
C ASP A 94 -8.98 3.89 12.55
N LEU A 95 -10.06 4.61 12.23
CA LEU A 95 -10.06 5.65 11.21
C LEU A 95 -9.08 6.77 11.55
N ARG A 96 -9.12 7.28 12.78
CA ARG A 96 -8.20 8.32 13.23
C ARG A 96 -6.74 7.87 13.11
N ARG A 97 -6.42 6.67 13.60
CA ARG A 97 -5.05 6.12 13.53
C ARG A 97 -4.58 5.92 12.10
N SER A 98 -5.44 5.42 11.22
CA SER A 98 -5.13 5.27 9.80
C SER A 98 -4.83 6.61 9.12
N LEU A 99 -5.61 7.66 9.43
CA LEU A 99 -5.36 9.00 8.91
C LEU A 99 -4.06 9.62 9.45
N GLU A 100 -3.75 9.40 10.73
CA GLU A 100 -2.47 9.82 11.33
C GLU A 100 -1.30 9.13 10.62
N THR A 101 -1.37 7.83 10.36
CA THR A 101 -0.34 7.07 9.65
C THR A 101 -0.14 7.61 8.22
N ILE A 102 -1.22 7.83 7.47
CA ILE A 102 -1.14 8.40 6.12
C ILE A 102 -0.48 9.79 6.15
N ARG A 103 -0.88 10.66 7.07
CA ARG A 103 -0.27 11.99 7.25
C ARG A 103 1.23 11.89 7.53
N ASP A 104 1.61 10.96 8.39
CA ASP A 104 3.00 10.82 8.82
C ASP A 104 3.88 10.21 7.71
N ILE A 105 3.34 9.29 6.90
CA ILE A 105 3.99 8.80 5.67
C ILE A 105 4.20 9.95 4.68
N VAL A 106 3.17 10.76 4.43
CA VAL A 106 3.28 11.91 3.53
C VAL A 106 4.36 12.89 4.01
N ARG A 107 4.38 13.20 5.31
CA ARG A 107 5.41 14.09 5.88
C ARG A 107 6.80 13.49 5.80
N PHE A 108 6.93 12.20 6.04
CA PHE A 108 8.20 11.49 5.93
C PHE A 108 8.76 11.59 4.49
N LEU A 109 7.93 11.29 3.49
CA LEU A 109 8.34 11.37 2.09
C LEU A 109 8.66 12.79 1.62
N HIS A 110 7.96 13.81 2.15
CA HIS A 110 8.27 15.21 1.83
C HIS A 110 9.58 15.73 2.44
N ARG A 111 10.09 15.12 3.50
CA ARG A 111 11.39 15.51 4.07
C ARG A 111 12.57 15.18 3.15
N ASN A 112 12.40 14.15 2.34
CA ASN A 112 13.45 13.56 1.52
C ASN A 112 13.17 13.89 0.05
N GLU A 113 13.26 15.20 -0.31
CA GLU A 113 12.91 15.68 -1.66
C GLU A 113 14.03 15.49 -2.70
N ASP A 114 14.58 14.28 -2.82
CA ASP A 114 15.42 13.96 -3.96
C ASP A 114 14.57 13.58 -5.19
N GLU A 115 15.08 13.89 -6.40
CA GLU A 115 14.35 13.63 -7.66
C GLU A 115 14.00 12.17 -7.88
N GLU A 116 14.79 11.25 -7.34
CA GLU A 116 14.55 9.81 -7.40
C GLU A 116 13.33 9.38 -6.56
N GLU A 117 12.99 10.10 -5.51
CA GLU A 117 11.86 9.82 -4.62
C GLU A 117 10.52 10.31 -5.15
N LYS A 118 10.50 11.09 -6.22
CA LYS A 118 9.26 11.51 -6.91
C LYS A 118 8.38 10.33 -7.31
N LYS A 119 9.00 9.21 -7.67
CA LYS A 119 8.26 8.00 -8.09
C LYS A 119 7.49 7.36 -6.96
N LEU A 120 8.07 7.30 -5.75
CA LEU A 120 7.35 6.81 -4.57
C LEU A 120 6.20 7.73 -4.19
N ARG A 121 6.40 9.05 -4.29
CA ARG A 121 5.33 10.03 -4.08
C ARG A 121 4.15 9.79 -5.01
N ASP A 122 4.38 9.43 -6.26
CA ASP A 122 3.31 9.15 -7.21
C ASP A 122 2.48 7.91 -6.84
N ILE A 123 3.05 6.92 -6.16
CA ILE A 123 2.30 5.79 -5.61
C ILE A 123 1.31 6.24 -4.53
N PHE A 124 1.72 7.19 -3.68
CA PHE A 124 0.90 7.70 -2.59
C PHE A 124 -0.01 8.87 -3.01
N LYS A 125 0.19 9.44 -4.21
CA LYS A 125 -0.57 10.57 -4.73
C LYS A 125 -2.11 10.41 -4.69
N PRO A 126 -2.70 9.26 -5.03
CA PRO A 126 -4.14 9.07 -4.91
C PRO A 126 -4.65 9.21 -3.47
N TYR A 127 -3.85 8.76 -2.50
CA TYR A 127 -4.18 8.82 -1.07
C TYR A 127 -4.02 10.25 -0.52
N ILE A 128 -2.99 10.97 -0.98
CA ILE A 128 -2.71 12.37 -0.61
C ILE A 128 -3.82 13.30 -1.13
N ASN A 129 -4.22 13.15 -2.39
CA ASN A 129 -5.27 13.97 -3.00
C ASN A 129 -6.63 13.73 -2.33
N GLY A 130 -6.98 12.49 -2.03
CA GLY A 130 -8.20 12.16 -1.30
C GLY A 130 -8.24 12.70 0.14
N TYR A 131 -7.08 12.99 0.74
CA TYR A 131 -6.98 13.64 2.05
C TYR A 131 -7.22 15.16 1.96
N ASN A 132 -6.66 15.82 0.94
CA ASN A 132 -6.76 17.26 0.76
C ASN A 132 -8.13 17.74 0.25
N GLU A 133 -8.88 16.89 -0.46
CA GLU A 133 -10.24 17.23 -0.95
C GLU A 133 -11.32 17.18 0.14
N LYS A 134 -10.98 16.73 1.36
CA LYS A 134 -11.91 16.58 2.49
C LYS A 134 -11.67 17.57 3.64
N GLN A 135 -10.77 18.54 3.46
CA GLN A 135 -10.60 19.69 4.33
C GLN A 135 -11.31 20.91 3.74
#